data_19ecb9bb710ef6a74966a538c9a9fb48
#
_entry.id   19ecb9bb710ef6a74966a538c9a9fb48
#
_cell.length_a   1.000
_cell.length_b   1.000
_cell.length_c   1.000
_cell.angle_alpha   90.00
_cell.angle_beta   90.00
_cell.angle_gamma   90.00
#
_symmetry.space_group_name_H-M   'P 1'
#
loop_
_entity.id
_entity.type
_entity.pdbx_description
1 polymer ?
#
loop_
_entity_poly.entity_id
_entity_poly.type
_entity_poly.pdbx_seq_one_letter_code
_entity_poly.pdbx_strand_id
1 'polypeptide(L)'
;SSDLALKKALSDLLLAQKKRVLVVIDDIDRLAPDEARQLFTVVKALADFPYVTYLLAFDREVAATAISEQTGLPGERYLEKIIQVPFELPRPDRTALRQALFKRLDAVMTTTPEGRFDSMHWNNIFHSGLDPLITVPRDVVRLTNALSVTYPAVAGEVNPVDFIAIEALRVFLPSVYDAIRDAPEEFSGYAHFGVYDADEAKQRAQSFHNRWLKTVPEPLQASTKDMVERLFPRVESVWGNMHYGADSVSEWRRQLRVCAPEVFPTYFKRSEEHTSELQSHSFISYAVFCLK
;
A
#
# COMPACT_ATOMS: atom_id res chain seq x y z
N SER A 1 -0.01 44.19 23.01
CA SER A 1 -1.05 45.20 22.94
C SER A 1 -1.83 45.17 21.64
N SER A 2 -1.25 45.09 20.46
CA SER A 2 -1.99 44.99 19.17
C SER A 2 -2.78 43.69 19.03
N ASP A 3 -2.23 42.57 19.45
CA ASP A 3 -2.85 41.25 19.34
C ASP A 3 -4.10 41.09 20.20
N LEU A 4 -4.10 41.72 21.39
CA LEU A 4 -5.25 41.69 22.27
C LEU A 4 -6.43 42.50 21.71
N ALA A 5 -6.11 43.63 21.07
CA ALA A 5 -7.11 44.46 20.40
C ALA A 5 -7.71 43.76 19.17
N LEU A 6 -6.89 43.07 18.39
CA LEU A 6 -7.32 42.28 17.25
C LEU A 6 -8.19 41.06 17.69
N LYS A 7 -7.78 40.36 18.74
CA LYS A 7 -8.57 39.25 19.31
C LYS A 7 -9.93 39.71 19.78
N LYS A 8 -10.02 40.88 20.43
CA LYS A 8 -11.29 41.49 20.87
C LYS A 8 -12.17 41.88 19.68
N ALA A 9 -11.61 42.57 18.71
CA ALA A 9 -12.36 42.99 17.52
C ALA A 9 -12.95 41.80 16.74
N LEU A 10 -12.17 40.71 16.60
CA LEU A 10 -12.65 39.49 15.96
C LEU A 10 -13.73 38.80 16.78
N SER A 11 -13.60 38.75 18.11
CA SER A 11 -14.63 38.20 18.99
C SER A 11 -15.94 38.96 18.91
N ASP A 12 -15.87 40.31 18.87
CA ASP A 12 -17.04 41.16 18.74
C ASP A 12 -17.74 40.98 17.38
N LEU A 13 -16.97 40.80 16.29
CA LEU A 13 -17.52 40.49 14.97
C LEU A 13 -18.22 39.12 14.93
N LEU A 14 -17.61 38.08 15.52
CA LEU A 14 -18.19 36.76 15.59
C LEU A 14 -19.49 36.75 16.41
N LEU A 15 -19.51 37.45 17.52
CA LEU A 15 -20.71 37.63 18.34
C LEU A 15 -21.83 38.38 17.58
N ALA A 16 -21.49 39.43 16.81
CA ALA A 16 -22.44 40.18 16.03
C ALA A 16 -23.06 39.36 14.90
N GLN A 17 -22.25 38.54 14.22
CA GLN A 17 -22.71 37.69 13.11
C GLN A 17 -23.52 36.46 13.55
N LYS A 18 -23.33 35.96 14.77
CA LYS A 18 -23.98 34.73 15.33
C LYS A 18 -23.89 33.51 14.39
N LYS A 19 -22.88 33.45 13.54
CA LYS A 19 -22.64 32.31 12.64
C LYS A 19 -21.61 31.36 13.25
N ARG A 20 -21.90 30.07 13.22
CA ARG A 20 -20.94 29.05 13.61
C ARG A 20 -19.87 28.90 12.53
N VAL A 21 -18.62 28.90 12.95
CA VAL A 21 -17.44 28.68 12.10
C VAL A 21 -16.79 27.37 12.50
N LEU A 22 -16.60 26.48 11.55
CA LEU A 22 -15.81 25.26 11.73
C LEU A 22 -14.47 25.45 11.05
N VAL A 23 -13.39 25.35 11.81
CA VAL A 23 -12.01 25.35 11.30
C VAL A 23 -11.52 23.91 11.32
N VAL A 24 -11.22 23.38 10.12
CA VAL A 24 -10.69 22.02 9.97
C VAL A 24 -9.20 22.12 9.70
N ILE A 25 -8.39 21.42 10.50
CA ILE A 25 -6.93 21.32 10.34
C ILE A 25 -6.58 19.85 10.26
N ASP A 26 -6.06 19.43 9.11
CA ASP A 26 -5.69 18.04 8.79
C ASP A 26 -4.18 17.89 8.68
N ASP A 27 -3.70 16.63 8.69
CA ASP A 27 -2.30 16.25 8.50
C ASP A 27 -1.30 16.92 9.49
N ILE A 28 -1.71 17.18 10.73
CA ILE A 28 -0.86 17.81 11.75
C ILE A 28 0.36 16.93 12.08
N ASP A 29 0.21 15.63 11.96
CA ASP A 29 1.27 14.62 12.16
C ASP A 29 2.38 14.64 11.09
N ARG A 30 2.17 15.38 9.99
CA ARG A 30 3.20 15.59 8.95
C ARG A 30 4.06 16.83 9.17
N LEU A 31 3.69 17.66 10.13
CA LEU A 31 4.47 18.83 10.49
C LEU A 31 5.76 18.45 11.22
N ALA A 32 6.77 19.29 11.11
CA ALA A 32 7.94 19.16 11.98
C ALA A 32 7.53 19.31 13.47
N PRO A 33 8.23 18.66 14.42
CA PRO A 33 7.83 18.65 15.82
C PRO A 33 7.61 20.05 16.44
N ASP A 34 8.42 21.03 16.05
CA ASP A 34 8.31 22.43 16.50
C ASP A 34 7.11 23.14 15.87
N GLU A 35 6.80 22.86 14.60
CA GLU A 35 5.63 23.40 13.89
C GLU A 35 4.33 22.83 14.49
N ALA A 36 4.28 21.52 14.72
CA ALA A 36 3.14 20.88 15.36
C ALA A 36 2.87 21.50 16.75
N ARG A 37 3.92 21.71 17.56
CA ARG A 37 3.80 22.38 18.86
C ARG A 37 3.29 23.83 18.72
N GLN A 38 3.81 24.58 17.75
CA GLN A 38 3.36 25.97 17.51
C GLN A 38 1.88 25.96 17.12
N LEU A 39 1.45 25.07 16.23
CA LEU A 39 0.05 24.95 15.84
C LEU A 39 -0.86 24.68 17.05
N PHE A 40 -0.54 23.70 17.87
CA PHE A 40 -1.31 23.41 19.08
C PHE A 40 -1.32 24.58 20.07
N THR A 41 -0.25 25.33 20.16
CA THR A 41 -0.18 26.56 20.96
C THR A 41 -1.13 27.63 20.44
N VAL A 42 -1.16 27.84 19.12
CA VAL A 42 -2.06 28.78 18.45
C VAL A 42 -3.51 28.34 18.62
N VAL A 43 -3.83 27.09 18.36
CA VAL A 43 -5.19 26.54 18.55
C VAL A 43 -5.66 26.76 20.00
N LYS A 44 -4.82 26.47 20.98
CA LYS A 44 -5.11 26.71 22.40
C LYS A 44 -5.39 28.20 22.68
N ALA A 45 -4.60 29.11 22.12
CA ALA A 45 -4.76 30.56 22.29
C ALA A 45 -6.04 31.09 21.63
N LEU A 46 -6.52 30.42 20.60
CA LEU A 46 -7.72 30.79 19.82
C LEU A 46 -8.98 30.00 20.24
N ALA A 47 -8.86 29.04 21.17
CA ALA A 47 -9.97 28.17 21.59
C ALA A 47 -11.17 28.94 22.18
N ASP A 48 -10.96 30.14 22.71
CA ASP A 48 -11.98 30.95 23.35
C ASP A 48 -12.80 31.86 22.40
N PHE A 49 -12.61 31.74 21.10
CA PHE A 49 -13.42 32.52 20.16
C PHE A 49 -14.89 32.04 20.17
N PRO A 50 -15.87 32.98 20.30
CA PRO A 50 -17.28 32.63 20.28
C PRO A 50 -17.70 32.07 18.93
N TYR A 51 -18.52 31.01 18.95
CA TYR A 51 -19.05 30.34 17.74
C TYR A 51 -18.00 29.68 16.84
N VAL A 52 -16.74 29.56 17.28
CA VAL A 52 -15.68 28.85 16.52
C VAL A 52 -15.46 27.46 17.12
N THR A 53 -15.43 26.44 16.26
CA THR A 53 -15.09 25.07 16.62
C THR A 53 -13.90 24.65 15.77
N TYR A 54 -12.91 24.03 16.39
CA TYR A 54 -11.74 23.45 15.71
C TYR A 54 -11.90 21.95 15.61
N LEU A 55 -11.78 21.40 14.41
CA LEU A 55 -11.67 19.97 14.13
C LEU A 55 -10.23 19.67 13.71
N LEU A 56 -9.50 18.97 14.57
CA LEU A 56 -8.10 18.63 14.35
C LEU A 56 -8.03 17.15 13.99
N ALA A 57 -7.48 16.83 12.82
CA ALA A 57 -7.26 15.46 12.38
C ALA A 57 -5.76 15.15 12.37
N PHE A 58 -5.34 14.14 13.12
CA PHE A 58 -3.93 13.75 13.26
C PHE A 58 -3.80 12.36 13.90
N ASP A 59 -2.64 11.75 13.70
CA ASP A 59 -2.24 10.56 14.44
C ASP A 59 -1.81 10.96 15.86
N ARG A 60 -2.53 10.46 16.86
CA ARG A 60 -2.34 10.84 18.25
C ARG A 60 -0.97 10.44 18.78
N GLU A 61 -0.48 9.24 18.46
CA GLU A 61 0.81 8.74 18.94
C GLU A 61 1.95 9.55 18.32
N VAL A 62 1.88 9.84 17.04
CA VAL A 62 2.89 10.65 16.31
C VAL A 62 2.93 12.07 16.89
N ALA A 63 1.77 12.71 17.06
CA ALA A 63 1.69 14.06 17.62
C ALA A 63 2.18 14.12 19.07
N ALA A 64 1.80 13.15 19.91
CA ALA A 64 2.26 13.08 21.29
C ALA A 64 3.78 12.87 21.39
N THR A 65 4.35 12.02 20.54
CA THR A 65 5.80 11.79 20.48
C THR A 65 6.54 13.07 20.09
N ALA A 66 6.11 13.73 19.02
CA ALA A 66 6.70 14.98 18.54
C ALA A 66 6.68 16.09 19.60
N ILE A 67 5.57 16.21 20.36
CA ILE A 67 5.45 17.16 21.47
C ILE A 67 6.37 16.77 22.63
N SER A 68 6.48 15.47 22.95
CA SER A 68 7.34 14.99 24.05
C SER A 68 8.81 15.28 23.78
N GLU A 69 9.28 15.05 22.58
CA GLU A 69 10.67 15.31 22.16
C GLU A 69 11.04 16.80 22.28
N GLN A 70 10.10 17.69 21.98
CA GLN A 70 10.32 19.13 22.01
C GLN A 70 10.20 19.75 23.41
N THR A 71 9.36 19.19 24.25
CA THR A 71 9.03 19.82 25.55
C THR A 71 9.68 19.13 26.75
N GLY A 72 10.14 17.89 26.58
CA GLY A 72 10.56 17.03 27.69
C GLY A 72 9.42 16.60 28.62
N LEU A 73 8.16 16.92 28.26
CA LEU A 73 6.95 16.58 29.03
C LEU A 73 6.14 15.51 28.27
N PRO A 74 5.36 14.67 28.95
CA PRO A 74 4.49 13.72 28.29
C PRO A 74 3.52 14.41 27.32
N GLY A 75 3.68 14.19 26.02
CA GLY A 75 2.89 14.84 24.95
C GLY A 75 1.39 14.56 25.07
N GLU A 76 1.00 13.37 25.55
CA GLU A 76 -0.39 13.04 25.84
C GLU A 76 -1.04 14.03 26.80
N ARG A 77 -0.37 14.34 27.91
CA ARG A 77 -0.86 15.32 28.87
C ARG A 77 -0.97 16.74 28.33
N TYR A 78 -0.15 17.04 27.30
CA TYR A 78 -0.22 18.32 26.63
C TYR A 78 -1.45 18.38 25.71
N LEU A 79 -1.70 17.31 24.94
CA LEU A 79 -2.87 17.19 24.07
C LEU A 79 -4.18 17.21 24.85
N GLU A 80 -4.27 16.55 26.00
CA GLU A 80 -5.45 16.57 26.87
C GLU A 80 -5.86 17.99 27.33
N LYS A 81 -4.91 18.92 27.44
CA LYS A 81 -5.20 20.31 27.80
C LYS A 81 -5.74 21.16 26.65
N ILE A 82 -5.66 20.66 25.42
CA ILE A 82 -6.06 21.37 24.22
C ILE A 82 -7.32 20.77 23.62
N ILE A 83 -7.37 19.45 23.55
CA ILE A 83 -8.46 18.69 22.94
C ILE A 83 -9.55 18.47 23.99
N GLN A 84 -10.68 19.13 23.80
CA GLN A 84 -11.81 19.03 24.71
C GLN A 84 -12.61 17.74 24.52
N VAL A 85 -12.74 17.28 23.27
CA VAL A 85 -13.50 16.07 22.91
C VAL A 85 -12.68 15.25 21.91
N PRO A 86 -12.02 14.19 22.36
CA PRO A 86 -11.33 13.28 21.46
C PRO A 86 -12.31 12.32 20.78
N PHE A 87 -12.14 12.10 19.48
CA PHE A 87 -12.82 11.07 18.72
C PHE A 87 -11.78 10.18 18.05
N GLU A 88 -11.92 8.89 18.22
CA GLU A 88 -11.15 7.91 17.46
C GLU A 88 -11.98 7.42 16.28
N LEU A 89 -11.41 7.48 15.08
CA LEU A 89 -12.04 6.90 13.92
C LEU A 89 -11.97 5.36 14.02
N PRO A 90 -13.12 4.68 13.94
CA PRO A 90 -13.11 3.22 13.99
C PRO A 90 -12.33 2.65 12.82
N ARG A 91 -11.61 1.55 13.05
CA ARG A 91 -10.97 0.83 11.96
C ARG A 91 -12.04 0.36 10.98
N PRO A 92 -11.80 0.48 9.66
CA PRO A 92 -12.78 0.05 8.67
C PRO A 92 -13.00 -1.47 8.77
N ASP A 93 -14.24 -1.87 8.58
CA ASP A 93 -14.62 -3.28 8.51
C ASP A 93 -13.96 -3.95 7.29
N ARG A 94 -13.46 -5.16 7.48
CA ARG A 94 -12.84 -5.97 6.43
C ARG A 94 -13.75 -6.18 5.23
N THR A 95 -15.05 -6.38 5.45
CA THR A 95 -16.02 -6.55 4.39
C THR A 95 -16.17 -5.29 3.55
N ALA A 96 -16.21 -4.13 4.20
CA ALA A 96 -16.26 -2.84 3.52
C ALA A 96 -14.98 -2.57 2.68
N LEU A 97 -13.80 -2.93 3.21
CA LEU A 97 -12.54 -2.83 2.46
C LEU A 97 -12.52 -3.72 1.22
N ARG A 98 -12.96 -4.98 1.35
CA ARG A 98 -13.07 -5.92 0.23
C ARG A 98 -14.04 -5.42 -0.84
N GLN A 99 -15.22 -4.95 -0.43
CA GLN A 99 -16.22 -4.38 -1.35
C GLN A 99 -15.65 -3.16 -2.10
N ALA A 100 -14.97 -2.26 -1.38
CA ALA A 100 -14.33 -1.10 -1.99
C ALA A 100 -13.24 -1.52 -2.99
N LEU A 101 -12.41 -2.51 -2.64
CA LEU A 101 -11.38 -3.06 -3.53
C LEU A 101 -12.01 -3.66 -4.79
N PHE A 102 -12.98 -4.55 -4.66
CA PHE A 102 -13.59 -5.23 -5.80
C PHE A 102 -14.28 -4.25 -6.73
N LYS A 103 -15.06 -3.30 -6.20
CA LYS A 103 -15.69 -2.24 -7.01
C LYS A 103 -14.67 -1.44 -7.83
N ARG A 104 -13.50 -1.15 -7.27
CA ARG A 104 -12.44 -0.40 -7.97
C ARG A 104 -11.68 -1.29 -8.95
N LEU A 105 -11.45 -2.56 -8.62
CA LEU A 105 -10.85 -3.53 -9.54
C LEU A 105 -11.74 -3.76 -10.75
N ASP A 106 -13.04 -3.90 -10.60
CA ASP A 106 -13.99 -4.04 -11.72
C ASP A 106 -13.82 -2.88 -12.72
N ALA A 107 -13.66 -1.65 -12.22
CA ALA A 107 -13.44 -0.48 -13.08
C ALA A 107 -12.09 -0.53 -13.81
N VAL A 108 -11.03 -1.03 -13.17
CA VAL A 108 -9.70 -1.17 -13.78
C VAL A 108 -9.66 -2.31 -14.80
N MET A 109 -10.34 -3.42 -14.48
CA MET A 109 -10.34 -4.65 -15.30
C MET A 109 -11.24 -4.60 -16.54
N THR A 110 -11.87 -3.46 -16.84
CA THR A 110 -12.75 -3.31 -18.02
C THR A 110 -12.05 -3.58 -19.35
N THR A 111 -10.73 -3.45 -19.41
CA THR A 111 -9.90 -3.75 -20.59
C THR A 111 -9.47 -5.22 -20.67
N THR A 112 -9.83 -6.04 -19.69
CA THR A 112 -9.49 -7.48 -19.67
C THR A 112 -10.24 -8.20 -20.79
N PRO A 113 -9.56 -8.96 -21.67
CA PRO A 113 -10.24 -9.76 -22.67
C PRO A 113 -11.19 -10.80 -22.04
N GLU A 114 -12.31 -11.04 -22.70
CA GLU A 114 -13.32 -12.00 -22.24
C GLU A 114 -12.71 -13.39 -22.01
N GLY A 115 -13.08 -14.05 -20.92
CA GLY A 115 -12.61 -15.39 -20.55
C GLY A 115 -11.19 -15.45 -19.99
N ARG A 116 -10.48 -14.31 -19.85
CA ARG A 116 -9.11 -14.29 -19.31
C ARG A 116 -9.05 -14.23 -17.78
N PHE A 117 -10.10 -13.78 -17.13
CA PHE A 117 -10.14 -13.71 -15.66
C PHE A 117 -10.63 -15.04 -15.08
N ASP A 118 -9.72 -15.79 -14.45
CA ASP A 118 -10.02 -17.03 -13.75
C ASP A 118 -10.44 -16.72 -12.31
N SER A 119 -11.72 -16.90 -12.01
CA SER A 119 -12.29 -16.63 -10.68
C SER A 119 -11.77 -17.58 -9.60
N MET A 120 -11.42 -18.82 -9.94
CA MET A 120 -10.88 -19.79 -8.98
C MET A 120 -9.44 -19.39 -8.62
N HIS A 121 -8.64 -19.06 -9.62
CA HIS A 121 -7.27 -18.57 -9.40
C HIS A 121 -7.27 -17.26 -8.61
N TRP A 122 -8.18 -16.32 -8.95
CA TRP A 122 -8.39 -15.09 -8.19
C TRP A 122 -8.69 -15.37 -6.72
N ASN A 123 -9.65 -16.24 -6.44
CA ASN A 123 -10.04 -16.55 -5.07
C ASN A 123 -8.87 -17.12 -4.26
N ASN A 124 -8.08 -17.99 -4.89
CA ASN A 124 -6.89 -18.56 -4.28
C ASN A 124 -5.83 -17.49 -3.96
N ILE A 125 -5.50 -16.63 -4.92
CA ILE A 125 -4.51 -15.54 -4.73
C ILE A 125 -5.01 -14.51 -3.72
N PHE A 126 -6.29 -14.12 -3.82
CA PHE A 126 -6.87 -13.12 -2.94
C PHE A 126 -6.80 -13.55 -1.48
N HIS A 127 -7.31 -14.72 -1.16
CA HIS A 127 -7.37 -15.19 0.23
C HIS A 127 -6.02 -15.63 0.78
N SER A 128 -5.12 -16.17 -0.05
CA SER A 128 -3.81 -16.59 0.43
C SER A 128 -2.89 -15.42 0.78
N GLY A 129 -2.94 -14.31 0.03
CA GLY A 129 -1.92 -13.30 0.22
C GLY A 129 -2.32 -11.85 -0.02
N LEU A 130 -3.30 -11.58 -0.92
CA LEU A 130 -3.67 -10.19 -1.23
C LEU A 130 -4.48 -9.53 -0.11
N ASP A 131 -5.48 -10.23 0.43
CA ASP A 131 -6.36 -9.72 1.47
C ASP A 131 -5.62 -9.25 2.73
N PRO A 132 -4.60 -9.96 3.26
CA PRO A 132 -3.79 -9.49 4.38
C PRO A 132 -3.04 -8.19 4.13
N LEU A 133 -2.71 -7.86 2.89
CA LEU A 133 -2.01 -6.62 2.50
C LEU A 133 -2.93 -5.39 2.50
N ILE A 134 -4.25 -5.59 2.46
CA ILE A 134 -5.25 -4.52 2.41
C ILE A 134 -5.82 -4.31 3.81
N THR A 135 -5.30 -3.35 4.55
CA THR A 135 -5.65 -3.12 5.97
C THR A 135 -6.43 -1.82 6.19
N VAL A 136 -6.24 -0.83 5.32
CA VAL A 136 -6.88 0.49 5.39
C VAL A 136 -7.38 0.94 4.01
N PRO A 137 -8.33 1.90 3.93
CA PRO A 137 -8.83 2.42 2.65
C PRO A 137 -7.73 2.96 1.74
N ARG A 138 -6.66 3.51 2.30
CA ARG A 138 -5.49 4.00 1.55
C ARG A 138 -4.81 2.89 0.76
N ASP A 139 -4.77 1.66 1.29
CA ASP A 139 -4.18 0.51 0.59
C ASP A 139 -4.98 0.17 -0.66
N VAL A 140 -6.32 0.18 -0.56
CA VAL A 140 -7.21 -0.01 -1.70
C VAL A 140 -6.92 1.03 -2.79
N VAL A 141 -6.81 2.31 -2.41
CA VAL A 141 -6.55 3.40 -3.35
C VAL A 141 -5.16 3.26 -3.98
N ARG A 142 -4.13 2.97 -3.20
CA ARG A 142 -2.74 2.80 -3.68
C ARG A 142 -2.65 1.69 -4.73
N LEU A 143 -3.19 0.51 -4.41
CA LEU A 143 -3.16 -0.63 -5.33
C LEU A 143 -3.95 -0.34 -6.62
N THR A 144 -5.18 0.15 -6.48
CA THR A 144 -6.04 0.38 -7.65
C THR A 144 -5.57 1.54 -8.52
N ASN A 145 -4.94 2.57 -7.95
CA ASN A 145 -4.32 3.64 -8.73
C ASN A 145 -3.09 3.12 -9.50
N ALA A 146 -2.25 2.30 -8.87
CA ALA A 146 -1.13 1.66 -9.56
C ALA A 146 -1.62 0.84 -10.75
N LEU A 147 -2.60 -0.05 -10.51
CA LEU A 147 -3.19 -0.88 -11.55
C LEU A 147 -3.88 -0.08 -12.67
N SER A 148 -4.55 1.03 -12.34
CA SER A 148 -5.22 1.86 -13.35
C SER A 148 -4.25 2.49 -14.36
N VAL A 149 -3.00 2.67 -13.97
CA VAL A 149 -1.93 3.20 -14.83
C VAL A 149 -1.23 2.08 -15.59
N THR A 150 -0.92 0.96 -14.92
CA THR A 150 -0.05 -0.08 -15.48
C THR A 150 -0.80 -1.14 -16.26
N TYR A 151 -1.97 -1.58 -15.80
CA TYR A 151 -2.69 -2.70 -16.38
C TYR A 151 -3.21 -2.48 -17.82
N PRO A 152 -3.79 -1.32 -18.19
CA PRO A 152 -4.32 -1.13 -19.54
C PRO A 152 -3.29 -1.35 -20.67
N ALA A 153 -2.03 -1.08 -20.39
CA ALA A 153 -0.94 -1.26 -21.37
C ALA A 153 -0.59 -2.73 -21.62
N VAL A 154 -0.96 -3.65 -20.72
CA VAL A 154 -0.57 -5.07 -20.76
C VAL A 154 -1.77 -6.03 -20.73
N ALA A 155 -3.00 -5.53 -20.71
CA ALA A 155 -4.22 -6.31 -20.43
C ALA A 155 -4.40 -7.58 -21.30
N GLY A 156 -3.87 -7.60 -22.54
CA GLY A 156 -3.92 -8.77 -23.43
C GLY A 156 -2.67 -9.65 -23.38
N GLU A 157 -1.62 -9.25 -22.68
CA GLU A 157 -0.29 -9.87 -22.71
C GLU A 157 0.07 -10.58 -21.40
N VAL A 158 -0.73 -10.41 -20.36
CA VAL A 158 -0.51 -10.98 -19.02
C VAL A 158 -1.77 -11.67 -18.50
N ASN A 159 -1.61 -12.56 -17.51
CA ASN A 159 -2.74 -13.06 -16.72
C ASN A 159 -3.19 -11.95 -15.77
N PRO A 160 -4.46 -11.54 -15.77
CA PRO A 160 -4.93 -10.41 -14.96
C PRO A 160 -4.79 -10.65 -13.46
N VAL A 161 -4.99 -11.88 -13.00
CA VAL A 161 -4.89 -12.24 -11.57
C VAL A 161 -3.44 -12.17 -11.10
N ASP A 162 -2.53 -12.77 -11.87
CA ASP A 162 -1.09 -12.72 -11.56
C ASP A 162 -0.58 -11.27 -11.59
N PHE A 163 -1.07 -10.46 -12.54
CA PHE A 163 -0.64 -9.05 -12.63
C PHE A 163 -1.10 -8.23 -11.42
N ILE A 164 -2.33 -8.42 -10.95
CA ILE A 164 -2.80 -7.78 -9.71
C ILE A 164 -1.91 -8.17 -8.53
N ALA A 165 -1.54 -9.45 -8.42
CA ALA A 165 -0.70 -9.92 -7.33
C ALA A 165 0.74 -9.36 -7.41
N ILE A 166 1.35 -9.33 -8.58
CA ILE A 166 2.68 -8.74 -8.78
C ILE A 166 2.67 -7.24 -8.49
N GLU A 167 1.65 -6.51 -8.93
CA GLU A 167 1.48 -5.08 -8.58
C GLU A 167 1.27 -4.87 -7.08
N ALA A 168 0.53 -5.76 -6.40
CA ALA A 168 0.39 -5.70 -4.96
C ALA A 168 1.72 -5.91 -4.24
N LEU A 169 2.55 -6.86 -4.69
CA LEU A 169 3.92 -7.02 -4.17
C LEU A 169 4.75 -5.76 -4.40
N ARG A 170 4.68 -5.15 -5.58
CA ARG A 170 5.40 -3.91 -5.89
C ARG A 170 4.99 -2.76 -4.95
N VAL A 171 3.70 -2.62 -4.67
CA VAL A 171 3.15 -1.51 -3.88
C VAL A 171 3.37 -1.70 -2.37
N PHE A 172 3.26 -2.93 -1.86
CA PHE A 172 3.25 -3.21 -0.43
C PHE A 172 4.51 -3.91 0.10
N LEU A 173 5.15 -4.72 -0.74
CA LEU A 173 6.33 -5.52 -0.40
C LEU A 173 7.41 -5.39 -1.48
N PRO A 174 7.97 -4.19 -1.70
CA PRO A 174 8.89 -3.92 -2.80
C PRO A 174 10.14 -4.81 -2.78
N SER A 175 10.63 -5.20 -1.61
CA SER A 175 11.78 -6.12 -1.50
C SER A 175 11.48 -7.52 -2.05
N VAL A 176 10.23 -7.99 -1.96
CA VAL A 176 9.80 -9.26 -2.55
C VAL A 176 9.67 -9.12 -4.07
N TYR A 177 9.06 -8.03 -4.51
CA TYR A 177 8.95 -7.71 -5.94
C TYR A 177 10.33 -7.63 -6.62
N ASP A 178 11.28 -6.93 -6.00
CA ASP A 178 12.65 -6.82 -6.51
C ASP A 178 13.35 -8.19 -6.55
N ALA A 179 13.21 -9.01 -5.50
CA ALA A 179 13.77 -10.35 -5.48
C ALA A 179 13.22 -11.25 -6.62
N ILE A 180 11.93 -11.10 -6.96
CA ILE A 180 11.31 -11.83 -8.07
C ILE A 180 11.86 -11.32 -9.41
N ARG A 181 11.86 -10.01 -9.62
CA ARG A 181 12.32 -9.38 -10.85
C ARG A 181 13.77 -9.71 -11.17
N ASP A 182 14.63 -9.65 -10.15
CA ASP A 182 16.09 -9.70 -10.31
C ASP A 182 16.63 -11.14 -10.38
N ALA A 183 15.81 -12.15 -10.10
CA ALA A 183 16.21 -13.58 -10.16
C ALA A 183 15.14 -14.44 -10.87
N PRO A 184 14.81 -14.17 -12.15
CA PRO A 184 13.77 -14.88 -12.88
C PRO A 184 13.98 -16.40 -12.93
N GLU A 185 15.23 -16.88 -12.90
CA GLU A 185 15.58 -18.30 -12.90
C GLU A 185 15.18 -19.03 -11.61
N GLU A 186 15.01 -18.31 -10.51
CA GLU A 186 14.59 -18.88 -9.22
C GLU A 186 13.06 -18.97 -9.09
N PHE A 187 12.32 -18.21 -9.92
CA PHE A 187 10.87 -18.13 -9.81
C PHE A 187 10.14 -18.74 -11.03
N SER A 188 10.61 -18.47 -12.27
CA SER A 188 9.92 -18.91 -13.47
C SER A 188 10.21 -20.38 -13.83
N GLY A 189 9.30 -20.98 -14.62
CA GLY A 189 9.39 -22.37 -15.03
C GLY A 189 9.05 -23.37 -13.90
N TYR A 190 9.67 -24.54 -13.97
CA TYR A 190 9.55 -25.57 -12.95
C TYR A 190 10.92 -25.98 -12.42
N ALA A 191 10.96 -26.46 -11.19
CA ALA A 191 12.19 -26.93 -10.58
C ALA A 191 12.57 -28.27 -11.18
N HIS A 192 13.77 -28.35 -11.75
CA HIS A 192 14.37 -29.61 -12.19
C HIS A 192 15.60 -29.88 -11.34
N PHE A 193 15.42 -30.62 -10.29
CA PHE A 193 16.53 -31.05 -9.44
C PHE A 193 17.13 -32.32 -10.04
N GLY A 194 18.38 -32.26 -10.48
CA GLY A 194 19.09 -33.41 -11.04
C GLY A 194 19.19 -34.54 -10.04
N VAL A 195 19.24 -35.78 -10.53
CA VAL A 195 19.23 -37.02 -9.67
C VAL A 195 20.41 -37.06 -8.71
N TYR A 196 21.54 -36.44 -9.04
CA TYR A 196 22.81 -36.55 -8.29
C TYR A 196 23.01 -35.43 -7.23
N ASP A 197 22.36 -34.25 -7.40
CA ASP A 197 22.57 -33.08 -6.54
C ASP A 197 21.25 -32.47 -6.05
N ALA A 198 20.17 -33.25 -6.05
CA ALA A 198 18.83 -32.77 -5.76
C ALA A 198 18.69 -32.07 -4.40
N ASP A 199 19.27 -32.65 -3.37
CA ASP A 199 19.18 -32.15 -1.99
C ASP A 199 19.97 -30.84 -1.81
N GLU A 200 21.19 -30.77 -2.36
CA GLU A 200 21.98 -29.53 -2.30
C GLU A 200 21.37 -28.40 -3.12
N ALA A 201 20.85 -28.70 -4.30
CA ALA A 201 20.16 -27.75 -5.14
C ALA A 201 18.89 -27.22 -4.46
N LYS A 202 18.11 -28.11 -3.84
CA LYS A 202 16.92 -27.74 -3.06
C LYS A 202 17.28 -26.87 -1.85
N GLN A 203 18.34 -27.20 -1.11
CA GLN A 203 18.81 -26.40 0.03
C GLN A 203 19.29 -25.01 -0.39
N ARG A 204 20.00 -24.89 -1.53
CA ARG A 204 20.40 -23.60 -2.08
C ARG A 204 19.19 -22.74 -2.44
N ALA A 205 18.22 -23.31 -3.15
CA ALA A 205 16.97 -22.63 -3.49
C ALA A 205 16.19 -22.21 -2.24
N GLN A 206 16.06 -23.10 -1.24
CA GLN A 206 15.42 -22.76 0.04
C GLN A 206 16.14 -21.62 0.76
N SER A 207 17.48 -21.61 0.75
CA SER A 207 18.27 -20.55 1.37
C SER A 207 18.08 -19.22 0.66
N PHE A 208 17.94 -19.22 -0.68
CA PHE A 208 17.61 -18.04 -1.47
C PHE A 208 16.22 -17.50 -1.09
N HIS A 209 15.21 -18.36 -1.14
CA HIS A 209 13.83 -17.93 -0.86
C HIS A 209 13.62 -17.51 0.60
N ASN A 210 14.31 -18.11 1.55
CA ASN A 210 14.25 -17.70 2.94
C ASN A 210 14.86 -16.31 3.18
N ARG A 211 15.79 -15.83 2.33
CA ARG A 211 16.38 -14.47 2.48
C ARG A 211 15.36 -13.38 2.21
N TRP A 212 14.67 -13.41 1.08
CA TRP A 212 13.66 -12.40 0.79
C TRP A 212 12.44 -12.51 1.71
N LEU A 213 12.06 -13.74 2.12
CA LEU A 213 10.94 -13.92 3.04
C LEU A 213 11.20 -13.26 4.41
N LYS A 214 12.44 -13.25 4.88
CA LYS A 214 12.83 -12.55 6.12
C LYS A 214 12.73 -11.02 6.03
N THR A 215 12.66 -10.45 4.84
CA THR A 215 12.44 -9.01 4.67
C THR A 215 10.97 -8.61 4.84
N VAL A 216 10.06 -9.59 4.80
CA VAL A 216 8.64 -9.40 4.98
C VAL A 216 8.33 -9.30 6.48
N PRO A 217 7.49 -8.35 6.93
CA PRO A 217 7.02 -8.29 8.31
C PRO A 217 6.45 -9.63 8.78
N GLU A 218 6.80 -10.06 9.98
CA GLU A 218 6.47 -11.40 10.51
C GLU A 218 4.99 -11.79 10.34
N PRO A 219 4.00 -10.92 10.61
CA PRO A 219 2.58 -11.26 10.43
C PRO A 219 2.16 -11.53 8.99
N LEU A 220 2.94 -11.08 8.00
CA LEU A 220 2.67 -11.23 6.58
C LEU A 220 3.48 -12.34 5.91
N GLN A 221 4.48 -12.93 6.60
CA GLN A 221 5.37 -13.92 5.99
C GLN A 221 4.62 -15.13 5.46
N ALA A 222 3.73 -15.73 6.25
CA ALA A 222 2.98 -16.91 5.85
C ALA A 222 2.10 -16.62 4.62
N SER A 223 1.31 -15.56 4.64
CA SER A 223 0.44 -15.19 3.53
C SER A 223 1.21 -14.77 2.28
N THR A 224 2.34 -14.09 2.43
CA THR A 224 3.21 -13.75 1.29
C THR A 224 3.82 -14.99 0.68
N LYS A 225 4.30 -15.93 1.50
CA LYS A 225 4.81 -17.22 1.04
C LYS A 225 3.74 -17.97 0.23
N ASP A 226 2.54 -18.15 0.78
CA ASP A 226 1.43 -18.84 0.13
C ASP A 226 1.05 -18.20 -1.22
N MET A 227 1.04 -16.87 -1.29
CA MET A 227 0.77 -16.15 -2.53
C MET A 227 1.87 -16.38 -3.57
N VAL A 228 3.15 -16.30 -3.16
CA VAL A 228 4.29 -16.51 -4.07
C VAL A 228 4.35 -17.96 -4.56
N GLU A 229 4.05 -18.94 -3.72
CA GLU A 229 3.95 -20.36 -4.13
C GLU A 229 2.87 -20.56 -5.21
N ARG A 230 1.72 -19.90 -5.08
CA ARG A 230 0.63 -19.97 -6.09
C ARG A 230 0.95 -19.25 -7.39
N LEU A 231 1.70 -18.15 -7.32
CA LEU A 231 2.19 -17.45 -8.51
C LEU A 231 3.28 -18.24 -9.23
N PHE A 232 4.14 -18.91 -8.46
CA PHE A 232 5.35 -19.56 -8.95
C PHE A 232 5.43 -21.04 -8.48
N PRO A 233 4.90 -21.98 -9.26
CA PRO A 233 4.98 -23.42 -8.94
C PRO A 233 6.39 -23.94 -8.70
N ARG A 234 7.41 -23.31 -9.29
CA ARG A 234 8.81 -23.61 -9.00
C ARG A 234 9.13 -23.42 -7.51
N VAL A 235 8.66 -22.32 -6.92
CA VAL A 235 8.86 -21.99 -5.51
C VAL A 235 8.10 -22.96 -4.61
N GLU A 236 6.87 -23.33 -5.00
CA GLU A 236 6.10 -24.38 -4.31
C GLU A 236 6.86 -25.71 -4.26
N SER A 237 7.54 -26.09 -5.33
CA SER A 237 8.37 -27.31 -5.38
C SER A 237 9.57 -27.26 -4.43
N VAL A 238 10.10 -26.07 -4.14
CA VAL A 238 11.24 -25.88 -3.24
C VAL A 238 10.84 -26.08 -1.78
N TRP A 239 9.71 -25.52 -1.37
CA TRP A 239 9.23 -25.63 0.03
C TRP A 239 8.31 -26.84 0.27
N GLY A 240 7.61 -27.29 -0.76
CA GLY A 240 6.71 -28.44 -0.72
C GLY A 240 7.27 -29.67 -1.41
N ASN A 241 6.39 -30.64 -1.70
CA ASN A 241 6.68 -31.86 -2.43
C ASN A 241 5.92 -31.97 -3.77
N MET A 242 5.44 -30.83 -4.28
CA MET A 242 4.77 -30.79 -5.57
C MET A 242 5.81 -30.82 -6.69
N HIS A 243 5.51 -31.58 -7.75
CA HIS A 243 6.34 -31.69 -8.93
C HIS A 243 5.54 -31.29 -10.15
N TYR A 244 6.09 -30.40 -10.95
CA TYR A 244 5.50 -29.92 -12.19
C TYR A 244 6.37 -30.35 -13.36
N GLY A 245 5.77 -30.64 -14.51
CA GLY A 245 6.44 -31.07 -15.72
C GLY A 245 6.28 -30.12 -16.90
N ALA A 246 6.84 -30.48 -18.02
CA ALA A 246 6.81 -29.70 -19.25
C ALA A 246 5.38 -29.37 -19.73
N ASP A 247 4.43 -30.26 -19.50
CA ASP A 247 3.02 -30.05 -19.87
C ASP A 247 2.41 -28.85 -19.15
N SER A 248 2.78 -28.67 -17.87
CA SER A 248 2.32 -27.53 -17.06
C SER A 248 2.81 -26.19 -17.63
N VAL A 249 4.05 -26.15 -18.13
CA VAL A 249 4.63 -24.93 -18.75
C VAL A 249 3.84 -24.47 -19.98
N SER A 250 3.39 -25.42 -20.79
CA SER A 250 2.57 -25.14 -21.98
C SER A 250 1.23 -24.50 -21.60
N GLU A 251 0.62 -24.98 -20.52
CA GLU A 251 -0.62 -24.41 -19.97
C GLU A 251 -0.39 -23.02 -19.39
N TRP A 252 0.66 -22.81 -18.60
CA TRP A 252 0.99 -21.50 -18.03
C TRP A 252 1.25 -20.46 -19.11
N ARG A 253 1.92 -20.85 -20.21
CA ARG A 253 2.13 -19.98 -21.37
C ARG A 253 0.81 -19.59 -22.03
N ARG A 254 -0.09 -20.54 -22.23
CA ARG A 254 -1.43 -20.30 -22.81
C ARG A 254 -2.26 -19.36 -21.95
N GLN A 255 -2.16 -19.49 -20.63
CA GLN A 255 -2.82 -18.63 -19.66
C GLN A 255 -2.10 -17.31 -19.39
N LEU A 256 -0.96 -17.07 -20.03
CA LEU A 256 -0.11 -15.91 -19.84
C LEU A 256 0.33 -15.71 -18.38
N ARG A 257 0.55 -16.81 -17.63
CA ARG A 257 0.94 -16.80 -16.23
C ARG A 257 2.34 -16.22 -16.05
N VAL A 258 2.56 -15.53 -14.92
CA VAL A 258 3.86 -14.94 -14.57
C VAL A 258 4.97 -15.99 -14.41
N CYS A 259 4.61 -17.22 -14.06
CA CYS A 259 5.57 -18.33 -13.93
C CYS A 259 6.05 -18.90 -15.28
N ALA A 260 5.41 -18.55 -16.40
CA ALA A 260 5.88 -18.99 -17.73
C ALA A 260 7.12 -18.19 -18.14
N PRO A 261 8.28 -18.83 -18.40
CA PRO A 261 9.55 -18.11 -18.67
C PRO A 261 9.49 -17.08 -19.79
N GLU A 262 8.70 -17.37 -20.84
CA GLU A 262 8.56 -16.47 -21.99
C GLU A 262 7.66 -15.27 -21.70
N VAL A 263 6.74 -15.40 -20.77
CA VAL A 263 5.78 -14.35 -20.37
C VAL A 263 6.33 -13.51 -19.23
N PHE A 264 7.15 -14.11 -18.36
CA PHE A 264 7.72 -13.47 -17.18
C PHE A 264 8.26 -12.04 -17.45
N PRO A 265 9.09 -11.80 -18.47
CA PRO A 265 9.63 -10.46 -18.72
C PRO A 265 8.55 -9.40 -18.98
N THR A 266 7.37 -9.78 -19.48
CA THR A 266 6.29 -8.84 -19.80
C THR A 266 5.73 -8.18 -18.53
N TYR A 267 5.78 -8.88 -17.39
CA TYR A 267 5.33 -8.33 -16.12
C TYR A 267 6.24 -7.24 -15.54
N PHE A 268 7.52 -7.22 -15.92
CA PHE A 268 8.53 -6.36 -15.30
C PHE A 268 9.09 -5.29 -16.25
N LYS A 269 9.26 -5.56 -17.54
CA LYS A 269 9.88 -4.63 -18.51
C LYS A 269 9.13 -3.30 -18.66
N ARG A 270 7.81 -3.32 -18.64
CA ARG A 270 7.00 -2.10 -18.87
C ARG A 270 6.88 -1.18 -17.63
N SER A 271 7.16 -1.67 -16.45
CA SER A 271 7.26 -0.80 -15.27
C SER A 271 8.53 0.07 -15.30
N GLU A 272 9.59 -0.40 -15.94
CA GLU A 272 10.85 0.33 -16.09
C GLU A 272 10.76 1.39 -17.20
N GLU A 273 10.12 1.09 -18.33
CA GLU A 273 9.91 2.06 -19.42
C GLU A 273 9.02 3.22 -18.99
N HIS A 274 7.93 2.96 -18.29
CA HIS A 274 7.07 4.02 -17.77
C HIS A 274 7.74 4.84 -16.66
N THR A 275 8.62 4.25 -15.87
CA THR A 275 9.38 4.98 -14.85
C THR A 275 10.42 5.89 -15.51
N SER A 276 11.07 5.46 -16.58
CA SER A 276 12.06 6.25 -17.33
C SER A 276 11.41 7.38 -18.15
N GLU A 277 10.25 7.14 -18.77
CA GLU A 277 9.49 8.19 -19.46
C GLU A 277 8.91 9.22 -18.52
N LEU A 278 8.38 8.79 -17.36
CA LEU A 278 7.90 9.72 -16.32
C LEU A 278 9.06 10.50 -15.70
N GLN A 279 10.23 9.93 -15.54
CA GLN A 279 11.43 10.64 -15.08
C GLN A 279 11.96 11.63 -16.13
N SER A 280 11.82 11.36 -17.43
CA SER A 280 12.22 12.28 -18.49
C SER A 280 11.25 13.45 -18.71
N HIS A 281 9.97 13.31 -18.33
CA HIS A 281 8.94 14.33 -18.49
C HIS A 281 8.49 15.02 -17.19
N SER A 282 9.00 14.64 -16.03
CA SER A 282 8.41 15.07 -14.76
C SER A 282 9.42 15.59 -13.75
N PHE A 283 9.92 16.78 -13.99
CA PHE A 283 10.31 17.70 -12.90
C PHE A 283 9.11 18.46 -12.29
N ILE A 284 7.88 18.16 -12.69
CA ILE A 284 6.69 18.98 -12.31
C ILE A 284 5.54 18.17 -11.68
N SER A 285 5.57 16.83 -11.60
CA SER A 285 4.34 16.08 -11.34
C SER A 285 4.21 15.37 -9.99
N TYR A 286 5.18 15.44 -9.08
CA TYR A 286 5.05 14.81 -7.75
C TYR A 286 4.12 15.56 -6.78
N ALA A 287 3.80 16.83 -7.06
CA ALA A 287 2.95 17.66 -6.20
C ALA A 287 1.44 17.56 -6.51
N VAL A 288 1.01 16.99 -7.65
CA VAL A 288 -0.39 17.06 -8.10
C VAL A 288 -1.20 15.78 -7.80
N PHE A 289 -0.55 14.64 -7.56
CA PHE A 289 -1.26 13.36 -7.35
C PHE A 289 -1.57 13.01 -5.88
N CYS A 290 -1.15 13.84 -4.92
CA CYS A 290 -1.49 13.64 -3.50
C CYS A 290 -2.74 14.39 -3.02
N LEU A 291 -3.40 15.16 -3.88
CA LEU A 291 -4.58 15.95 -3.52
C LEU A 291 -5.75 15.65 -4.47
N LYS A 292 -6.38 14.51 -4.30
CA LYS A 292 -7.83 14.34 -4.57
C LYS A 292 -8.34 13.04 -4.00
#